data_6d234f618c051d64c5eb04f26e0103af
#
_entry.id   6d234f618c051d64c5eb04f26e0103af
#
_cell.length_a   1.000
_cell.length_b   1.000
_cell.length_c   1.000
_cell.angle_alpha   90.00
_cell.angle_beta   90.00
_cell.angle_gamma   90.00
#
_symmetry.space_group_name_H-M   'P 1'
#
loop_
_entity.id
_entity.type
_entity.pdbx_description
1 polymer ?
#
loop_
_entity_poly.entity_id
_entity_poly.type
_entity_poly.pdbx_seq_one_letter_code
_entity_poly.pdbx_strand_id
1 'polypeptide(L)'
;MTGVLAGRAAIITGANQGLGLAIAQAYLGAGANLFLCARDGGKLAAAVDSLCACAAPKQTILGEAADVSQPADVARVVAHATDALGTVQILVNNAGIYGPLGRIEDIEWSDWLRAIEINLMGSVLMCRAVLPQFRANRYGKIVQLSGGGATNPLPRISAYAASKAAIVRFAETLAEEARDDHIDVNSIAPGPLNTRLLDEVLAAGPERVGESFYTRAAKQKQEGGAPVERGAALAVFLASAASDGITGKVLSAIWDPWETLPSHWNDLNSDVYTLRRVVPKDRGFPWGDR
;
A
#
# COMPACT_ATOMS: atom_id res chain seq x y z
N MET A 1 -11.22 -26.02 -3.88
CA MET A 1 -9.79 -25.69 -4.17
C MET A 1 -9.29 -24.84 -3.01
N THR A 2 -8.16 -25.18 -2.44
CA THR A 2 -7.52 -24.33 -1.41
C THR A 2 -7.03 -23.04 -2.08
N GLY A 3 -7.41 -21.87 -1.54
CA GLY A 3 -7.01 -20.58 -2.10
C GLY A 3 -5.48 -20.37 -2.08
N VAL A 4 -4.95 -19.48 -2.93
CA VAL A 4 -3.50 -19.20 -3.05
C VAL A 4 -2.86 -18.63 -1.79
N LEU A 5 -3.67 -18.12 -0.84
CA LEU A 5 -3.24 -17.64 0.47
C LEU A 5 -3.74 -18.54 1.62
N ALA A 6 -4.19 -19.76 1.31
CA ALA A 6 -4.71 -20.67 2.34
C ALA A 6 -3.68 -20.93 3.44
N GLY A 7 -4.13 -20.76 4.71
CA GLY A 7 -3.29 -20.91 5.89
C GLY A 7 -2.32 -19.77 6.19
N ARG A 8 -2.27 -18.72 5.38
CA ARG A 8 -1.49 -17.50 5.64
C ARG A 8 -2.28 -16.53 6.50
N ALA A 9 -1.58 -15.76 7.32
CA ALA A 9 -2.14 -14.67 8.12
C ALA A 9 -1.62 -13.32 7.65
N ALA A 10 -2.51 -12.36 7.51
CA ALA A 10 -2.20 -11.02 7.03
C ALA A 10 -2.67 -9.93 7.99
N ILE A 11 -1.82 -8.93 8.22
CA ILE A 11 -2.22 -7.64 8.82
C ILE A 11 -2.46 -6.64 7.69
N ILE A 12 -3.63 -5.96 7.72
CA ILE A 12 -3.98 -4.94 6.72
C ILE A 12 -4.35 -3.64 7.43
N THR A 13 -3.61 -2.57 7.16
CA THR A 13 -3.88 -1.26 7.75
C THR A 13 -4.84 -0.43 6.90
N GLY A 14 -5.68 0.40 7.53
CA GLY A 14 -6.69 1.20 6.83
C GLY A 14 -7.75 0.35 6.11
N ALA A 15 -8.11 -0.80 6.70
CA ALA A 15 -8.93 -1.82 6.07
C ALA A 15 -10.45 -1.66 6.25
N ASN A 16 -10.90 -0.53 6.81
CA ASN A 16 -12.31 -0.27 7.08
C ASN A 16 -13.11 0.26 5.89
N GLN A 17 -12.47 0.56 4.77
CA GLN A 17 -13.11 1.08 3.54
C GLN A 17 -12.16 1.07 2.33
N GLY A 18 -12.69 1.36 1.15
CA GLY A 18 -11.92 1.59 -0.08
C GLY A 18 -11.02 0.43 -0.45
N LEU A 19 -9.79 0.73 -0.89
CA LEU A 19 -8.84 -0.29 -1.36
C LEU A 19 -8.44 -1.27 -0.24
N GLY A 20 -8.25 -0.79 1.00
CA GLY A 20 -7.89 -1.67 2.11
C GLY A 20 -8.95 -2.74 2.39
N LEU A 21 -10.23 -2.37 2.33
CA LEU A 21 -11.34 -3.33 2.47
C LEU A 21 -11.40 -4.28 1.26
N ALA A 22 -11.21 -3.78 0.04
CA ALA A 22 -11.18 -4.62 -1.15
C ALA A 22 -10.01 -5.64 -1.12
N ILE A 23 -8.83 -5.23 -0.63
CA ILE A 23 -7.71 -6.16 -0.40
C ILE A 23 -8.08 -7.20 0.66
N ALA A 24 -8.73 -6.80 1.77
CA ALA A 24 -9.18 -7.74 2.80
C ALA A 24 -10.17 -8.77 2.24
N GLN A 25 -11.14 -8.34 1.42
CA GLN A 25 -12.08 -9.21 0.72
C GLN A 25 -11.38 -10.20 -0.22
N ALA A 26 -10.43 -9.71 -1.01
CA ALA A 26 -9.67 -10.53 -1.94
C ALA A 26 -8.76 -11.55 -1.22
N TYR A 27 -8.13 -11.15 -0.11
CA TYR A 27 -7.31 -12.04 0.70
C TYR A 27 -8.17 -13.12 1.39
N LEU A 28 -9.34 -12.74 1.90
CA LEU A 28 -10.30 -13.68 2.46
C LEU A 28 -10.73 -14.71 1.41
N GLY A 29 -11.12 -14.25 0.21
CA GLY A 29 -11.47 -15.12 -0.91
C GLY A 29 -10.32 -16.02 -1.38
N ALA A 30 -9.07 -15.58 -1.19
CA ALA A 30 -7.86 -16.36 -1.44
C ALA A 30 -7.47 -17.33 -0.30
N GLY A 31 -8.22 -17.35 0.81
CA GLY A 31 -8.05 -18.31 1.91
C GLY A 31 -7.23 -17.81 3.10
N ALA A 32 -6.87 -16.54 3.17
CA ALA A 32 -6.09 -15.99 4.28
C ALA A 32 -6.90 -15.80 5.56
N ASN A 33 -6.20 -15.81 6.72
CA ASN A 33 -6.65 -15.25 7.98
C ASN A 33 -6.30 -13.77 8.05
N LEU A 34 -7.15 -12.94 8.66
CA LEU A 34 -7.00 -11.49 8.60
C LEU A 34 -6.99 -10.85 9.99
N PHE A 35 -6.06 -9.94 10.19
CA PHE A 35 -6.10 -8.95 11.27
C PHE A 35 -6.15 -7.55 10.65
N LEU A 36 -7.25 -6.85 10.86
CA LEU A 36 -7.51 -5.55 10.26
C LEU A 36 -7.30 -4.45 11.27
N CYS A 37 -6.71 -3.31 10.87
CA CYS A 37 -6.70 -2.14 11.73
C CYS A 37 -7.07 -0.86 10.98
N ALA A 38 -7.74 0.04 11.69
CA ALA A 38 -8.08 1.38 11.22
C ALA A 38 -8.40 2.27 12.43
N ARG A 39 -8.38 3.60 12.25
CA ARG A 39 -8.69 4.55 13.34
C ARG A 39 -10.17 4.59 13.73
N ASP A 40 -11.06 4.45 12.76
CA ASP A 40 -12.50 4.44 12.96
C ASP A 40 -12.94 3.04 13.35
N GLY A 41 -13.09 2.81 14.67
CA GLY A 41 -13.46 1.51 15.22
C GLY A 41 -14.88 1.07 14.82
N GLY A 42 -15.82 2.00 14.65
CA GLY A 42 -17.20 1.66 14.24
C GLY A 42 -17.25 1.13 12.80
N LYS A 43 -16.60 1.84 11.86
CA LYS A 43 -16.51 1.36 10.48
C LYS A 43 -15.68 0.08 10.36
N LEU A 44 -14.66 -0.07 11.21
CA LEU A 44 -13.84 -1.27 11.21
C LEU A 44 -14.65 -2.48 11.69
N ALA A 45 -15.42 -2.34 12.75
CA ALA A 45 -16.30 -3.42 13.24
C ALA A 45 -17.29 -3.86 12.17
N ALA A 46 -17.97 -2.93 11.50
CA ALA A 46 -18.88 -3.23 10.39
C ALA A 46 -18.17 -3.94 9.21
N ALA A 47 -16.92 -3.58 8.91
CA ALA A 47 -16.12 -4.26 7.89
C ALA A 47 -15.77 -5.70 8.30
N VAL A 48 -15.36 -5.90 9.56
CA VAL A 48 -15.09 -7.23 10.13
C VAL A 48 -16.34 -8.11 10.09
N ASP A 49 -17.48 -7.61 10.54
CA ASP A 49 -18.75 -8.35 10.52
C ASP A 49 -19.13 -8.79 9.09
N SER A 50 -19.00 -7.87 8.13
CA SER A 50 -19.24 -8.18 6.71
C SER A 50 -18.32 -9.26 6.16
N LEU A 51 -17.04 -9.24 6.53
CA LEU A 51 -16.06 -10.24 6.11
C LEU A 51 -16.33 -11.60 6.81
N CYS A 52 -16.66 -11.59 8.09
CA CYS A 52 -17.01 -12.80 8.83
C CYS A 52 -18.22 -13.52 8.21
N ALA A 53 -19.21 -12.78 7.71
CA ALA A 53 -20.37 -13.35 7.02
C ALA A 53 -20.00 -14.10 5.72
N CYS A 54 -18.85 -13.80 5.12
CA CYS A 54 -18.36 -14.43 3.89
C CYS A 54 -17.21 -15.42 4.13
N ALA A 55 -16.78 -15.60 5.38
CA ALA A 55 -15.62 -16.41 5.73
C ALA A 55 -15.90 -17.91 5.59
N ALA A 56 -14.89 -18.66 5.14
CA ALA A 56 -14.93 -20.11 5.21
C ALA A 56 -14.77 -20.61 6.68
N PRO A 57 -15.26 -21.83 7.03
CA PRO A 57 -15.37 -22.30 8.43
C PRO A 57 -14.08 -22.29 9.26
N LYS A 58 -12.91 -22.17 8.65
CA LYS A 58 -11.60 -22.19 9.36
C LYS A 58 -10.86 -20.87 9.24
N GLN A 59 -11.44 -19.84 8.65
CA GLN A 59 -10.81 -18.54 8.54
C GLN A 59 -11.11 -17.70 9.78
N THR A 60 -10.09 -17.00 10.25
CA THR A 60 -10.19 -16.06 11.37
C THR A 60 -10.08 -14.64 10.84
N ILE A 61 -11.03 -13.80 11.17
CA ILE A 61 -11.04 -12.37 10.84
C ILE A 61 -11.21 -11.59 12.14
N LEU A 62 -10.25 -10.73 12.44
CA LEU A 62 -10.27 -9.86 13.62
C LEU A 62 -9.96 -8.43 13.21
N GLY A 63 -10.33 -7.50 14.05
CA GLY A 63 -10.04 -6.08 13.82
C GLY A 63 -9.85 -5.32 15.12
N GLU A 64 -8.95 -4.34 15.08
CA GLU A 64 -8.65 -3.48 16.23
C GLU A 64 -8.49 -2.01 15.81
N ALA A 65 -9.14 -1.11 16.54
CA ALA A 65 -8.98 0.32 16.34
C ALA A 65 -7.57 0.76 16.73
N ALA A 66 -6.85 1.34 15.78
CA ALA A 66 -5.47 1.77 15.98
C ALA A 66 -5.08 2.93 15.05
N ASP A 67 -4.25 3.83 15.56
CA ASP A 67 -3.56 4.84 14.78
C ASP A 67 -2.13 4.37 14.46
N VAL A 68 -1.85 4.04 13.21
CA VAL A 68 -0.54 3.53 12.76
C VAL A 68 0.61 4.51 13.01
N SER A 69 0.33 5.80 13.21
CA SER A 69 1.35 6.78 13.57
C SER A 69 1.78 6.72 15.05
N GLN A 70 1.09 5.91 15.87
CA GLN A 70 1.39 5.76 17.30
C GLN A 70 2.14 4.43 17.53
N PRO A 71 3.41 4.48 18.02
CA PRO A 71 4.20 3.27 18.25
C PRO A 71 3.53 2.25 19.18
N ALA A 72 2.82 2.73 20.21
CA ALA A 72 2.11 1.87 21.15
C ALA A 72 0.95 1.10 20.49
N ASP A 73 0.19 1.76 19.62
CA ASP A 73 -0.90 1.13 18.86
C ASP A 73 -0.36 0.08 17.89
N VAL A 74 0.73 0.40 17.18
CA VAL A 74 1.39 -0.54 16.27
C VAL A 74 1.88 -1.79 17.01
N ALA A 75 2.55 -1.61 18.16
CA ALA A 75 3.03 -2.73 18.96
C ALA A 75 1.86 -3.62 19.42
N ARG A 76 0.76 -3.02 19.87
CA ARG A 76 -0.45 -3.71 20.31
C ARG A 76 -1.10 -4.50 19.16
N VAL A 77 -1.28 -3.88 17.99
CA VAL A 77 -1.85 -4.53 16.81
C VAL A 77 -1.04 -5.76 16.39
N VAL A 78 0.28 -5.64 16.32
CA VAL A 78 1.14 -6.76 15.91
C VAL A 78 1.16 -7.87 16.96
N ALA A 79 1.18 -7.54 18.26
CA ALA A 79 1.10 -8.53 19.33
C ALA A 79 -0.24 -9.28 19.28
N HIS A 80 -1.37 -8.58 19.24
CA HIS A 80 -2.70 -9.21 19.19
C HIS A 80 -2.89 -10.03 17.90
N ALA A 81 -2.38 -9.57 16.75
CA ALA A 81 -2.43 -10.35 15.52
C ALA A 81 -1.64 -11.66 15.64
N THR A 82 -0.45 -11.60 16.27
CA THR A 82 0.39 -12.78 16.50
C THR A 82 -0.25 -13.74 17.49
N ASP A 83 -0.81 -13.24 18.58
CA ASP A 83 -1.49 -14.07 19.59
C ASP A 83 -2.73 -14.80 19.01
N ALA A 84 -3.49 -14.10 18.19
CA ALA A 84 -4.75 -14.63 17.65
C ALA A 84 -4.58 -15.49 16.41
N LEU A 85 -3.64 -15.15 15.52
CA LEU A 85 -3.46 -15.83 14.23
C LEU A 85 -2.21 -16.73 14.18
N GLY A 86 -1.39 -16.69 15.23
CA GLY A 86 -0.09 -17.36 15.24
C GLY A 86 0.94 -16.62 14.37
N THR A 87 1.55 -17.33 13.45
CA THR A 87 2.54 -16.70 12.56
C THR A 87 1.88 -15.79 11.53
N VAL A 88 2.19 -14.50 11.58
CA VAL A 88 1.85 -13.54 10.53
C VAL A 88 2.91 -13.63 9.42
N GLN A 89 2.47 -13.74 8.17
CA GLN A 89 3.36 -13.81 6.99
C GLN A 89 3.21 -12.62 6.05
N ILE A 90 2.13 -11.85 6.17
CA ILE A 90 1.82 -10.79 5.21
C ILE A 90 1.49 -9.48 5.96
N LEU A 91 2.10 -8.38 5.53
CA LEU A 91 1.75 -7.03 5.95
C LEU A 91 1.33 -6.19 4.75
N VAL A 92 0.14 -5.60 4.81
CA VAL A 92 -0.32 -4.59 3.84
C VAL A 92 -0.41 -3.22 4.51
N ASN A 93 0.50 -2.33 4.16
CA ASN A 93 0.51 -0.94 4.59
C ASN A 93 -0.32 -0.10 3.62
N ASN A 94 -1.63 -0.02 3.90
CA ASN A 94 -2.58 0.71 3.08
C ASN A 94 -3.08 2.01 3.74
N ALA A 95 -3.02 2.15 5.05
CA ALA A 95 -3.44 3.37 5.75
C ALA A 95 -2.77 4.61 5.16
N GLY A 96 -3.57 5.65 4.87
CA GLY A 96 -3.04 6.88 4.31
C GLY A 96 -4.10 7.99 4.16
N ILE A 97 -3.60 9.21 4.04
CA ILE A 97 -4.39 10.44 3.81
C ILE A 97 -3.67 11.32 2.77
N TYR A 98 -4.41 12.24 2.14
CA TYR A 98 -3.77 13.27 1.31
C TYR A 98 -3.00 14.29 2.14
N GLY A 99 -3.48 14.58 3.36
CA GLY A 99 -3.02 15.74 4.10
C GLY A 99 -3.60 17.03 3.53
N PRO A 100 -2.96 18.18 3.80
CA PRO A 100 -3.48 19.47 3.37
C PRO A 100 -3.38 19.63 1.86
N LEU A 101 -4.41 20.26 1.30
CA LEU A 101 -4.52 20.59 -0.13
C LEU A 101 -4.33 22.10 -0.30
N GLY A 102 -3.36 22.52 -1.13
CA GLY A 102 -3.03 23.91 -1.36
C GLY A 102 -1.57 24.13 -1.74
N ARG A 103 -1.19 25.40 -1.93
CA ARG A 103 0.22 25.79 -2.09
C ARG A 103 0.97 25.56 -0.80
N ILE A 104 2.24 25.25 -0.88
CA ILE A 104 3.05 24.90 0.30
C ILE A 104 3.10 26.02 1.34
N GLU A 105 3.06 27.27 0.90
CA GLU A 105 3.05 28.45 1.74
C GLU A 105 1.69 28.74 2.41
N ASP A 106 0.59 28.15 1.91
CA ASP A 106 -0.79 28.43 2.34
C ASP A 106 -1.39 27.31 3.21
N ILE A 107 -0.67 26.23 3.47
CA ILE A 107 -1.17 25.08 4.22
C ILE A 107 -0.71 25.07 5.67
N GLU A 108 -1.50 24.46 6.53
CA GLU A 108 -1.12 24.26 7.93
C GLU A 108 0.02 23.23 8.05
N TRP A 109 1.12 23.65 8.71
CA TRP A 109 2.30 22.81 8.87
C TRP A 109 2.03 21.53 9.66
N SER A 110 1.20 21.60 10.69
CA SER A 110 0.78 20.46 11.51
C SER A 110 0.07 19.39 10.66
N ASP A 111 -0.77 19.79 9.71
CA ASP A 111 -1.47 18.87 8.83
C ASP A 111 -0.51 18.22 7.83
N TRP A 112 0.48 18.98 7.36
CA TRP A 112 1.54 18.45 6.51
C TRP A 112 2.34 17.36 7.22
N LEU A 113 2.79 17.64 8.46
CA LEU A 113 3.51 16.66 9.29
C LEU A 113 2.63 15.44 9.57
N ARG A 114 1.34 15.65 9.87
CA ARG A 114 0.42 14.56 10.15
C ARG A 114 0.29 13.59 8.97
N ALA A 115 0.33 14.09 7.74
CA ALA A 115 0.33 13.23 6.56
C ALA A 115 1.61 12.38 6.46
N ILE A 116 2.77 12.93 6.79
CA ILE A 116 4.05 12.18 6.86
C ILE A 116 3.99 11.13 7.97
N GLU A 117 3.51 11.49 9.15
CA GLU A 117 3.37 10.56 10.28
C GLU A 117 2.52 9.34 9.93
N ILE A 118 1.37 9.56 9.28
CA ILE A 118 0.46 8.47 8.93
C ILE A 118 1.02 7.67 7.74
N ASN A 119 1.34 8.36 6.63
CA ASN A 119 1.65 7.68 5.37
C ASN A 119 3.03 7.01 5.37
N LEU A 120 4.03 7.67 5.96
CA LEU A 120 5.40 7.17 5.97
C LEU A 120 5.75 6.51 7.29
N MET A 121 5.71 7.27 8.40
CA MET A 121 6.16 6.75 9.69
C MET A 121 5.31 5.56 10.16
N GLY A 122 3.98 5.60 9.94
CA GLY A 122 3.10 4.48 10.23
C GLY A 122 3.49 3.20 9.50
N SER A 123 3.81 3.30 8.21
CA SER A 123 4.28 2.16 7.42
C SER A 123 5.64 1.64 7.91
N VAL A 124 6.56 2.53 8.26
CA VAL A 124 7.88 2.17 8.83
C VAL A 124 7.71 1.47 10.17
N LEU A 125 6.86 1.98 11.06
CA LEU A 125 6.58 1.38 12.36
C LEU A 125 5.99 -0.03 12.22
N MET A 126 5.02 -0.22 11.32
CA MET A 126 4.42 -1.53 11.05
C MET A 126 5.47 -2.52 10.52
N CYS A 127 6.31 -2.12 9.55
CA CYS A 127 7.40 -2.96 9.06
C CYS A 127 8.36 -3.34 10.21
N ARG A 128 8.81 -2.36 10.99
CA ARG A 128 9.69 -2.57 12.14
C ARG A 128 9.11 -3.57 13.14
N ALA A 129 7.82 -3.54 13.35
CA ALA A 129 7.16 -4.41 14.32
C ALA A 129 7.02 -5.87 13.84
N VAL A 130 6.78 -6.11 12.52
CA VAL A 130 6.61 -7.47 11.99
C VAL A 130 7.94 -8.14 11.60
N LEU A 131 8.97 -7.36 11.26
CA LEU A 131 10.24 -7.89 10.74
C LEU A 131 10.92 -8.92 11.66
N PRO A 132 10.95 -8.78 13.00
CA PRO A 132 11.56 -9.81 13.86
C PRO A 132 10.93 -11.19 13.66
N GLN A 133 9.59 -11.25 13.54
CA GLN A 133 8.88 -12.52 13.30
C GLN A 133 9.13 -13.03 11.87
N PHE A 134 9.10 -12.14 10.86
CA PHE A 134 9.37 -12.52 9.47
C PHE A 134 10.78 -13.10 9.31
N ARG A 135 11.80 -12.49 9.95
CA ARG A 135 13.17 -12.98 9.96
C ARG A 135 13.28 -14.33 10.66
N ALA A 136 12.67 -14.49 11.82
CA ALA A 136 12.65 -15.76 12.56
C ALA A 136 12.04 -16.91 11.74
N ASN A 137 11.01 -16.60 10.94
CA ASN A 137 10.32 -17.56 10.07
C ASN A 137 10.97 -17.71 8.70
N ARG A 138 11.97 -16.88 8.37
CA ARG A 138 12.62 -16.80 7.05
C ARG A 138 11.60 -16.69 5.91
N TYR A 139 10.53 -15.94 6.14
CA TYR A 139 9.48 -15.68 5.18
C TYR A 139 8.66 -14.45 5.57
N GLY A 140 8.39 -13.60 4.61
CA GLY A 140 7.49 -12.46 4.78
C GLY A 140 7.15 -11.77 3.46
N LYS A 141 5.94 -11.22 3.38
CA LYS A 141 5.47 -10.40 2.25
C LYS A 141 5.02 -9.06 2.77
N ILE A 142 5.63 -7.98 2.30
CA ILE A 142 5.27 -6.61 2.66
C ILE A 142 4.78 -5.90 1.39
N VAL A 143 3.53 -5.46 1.43
CA VAL A 143 2.90 -4.69 0.35
C VAL A 143 2.69 -3.26 0.82
N GLN A 144 3.38 -2.32 0.18
CA GLN A 144 3.23 -0.89 0.44
C GLN A 144 2.26 -0.26 -0.56
N LEU A 145 1.28 0.50 -0.09
CA LEU A 145 0.41 1.27 -1.00
C LEU A 145 1.08 2.61 -1.33
N SER A 146 1.56 2.68 -2.56
CA SER A 146 2.09 3.88 -3.19
C SER A 146 0.96 4.70 -3.85
N GLY A 147 1.27 5.51 -4.81
CA GLY A 147 0.33 6.33 -5.58
C GLY A 147 1.06 7.18 -6.61
N GLY A 148 0.30 7.88 -7.43
CA GLY A 148 0.84 8.67 -8.55
C GLY A 148 1.92 9.70 -8.15
N GLY A 149 1.89 10.18 -6.92
CA GLY A 149 2.90 11.10 -6.38
C GLY A 149 4.27 10.50 -6.15
N ALA A 150 4.43 9.18 -6.20
CA ALA A 150 5.72 8.53 -6.01
C ALA A 150 6.66 8.71 -7.21
N THR A 151 6.12 8.74 -8.41
CA THR A 151 6.88 8.80 -9.67
C THR A 151 6.67 10.08 -10.46
N ASN A 152 5.64 10.87 -10.11
CA ASN A 152 5.32 12.13 -10.78
C ASN A 152 5.01 13.23 -9.76
N PRO A 153 5.35 14.50 -10.08
CA PRO A 153 4.96 15.62 -9.24
C PRO A 153 3.44 15.74 -9.12
N LEU A 154 2.95 15.99 -7.91
CA LEU A 154 1.55 16.34 -7.64
C LEU A 154 1.51 17.73 -7.01
N PRO A 155 1.42 18.81 -7.80
CA PRO A 155 1.28 20.16 -7.28
C PRO A 155 0.10 20.26 -6.30
N ARG A 156 0.28 21.04 -5.23
CA ARG A 156 -0.73 21.32 -4.20
C ARG A 156 -1.14 20.13 -3.31
N ILE A 157 -0.44 18.99 -3.44
CA ILE A 157 -0.61 17.79 -2.60
C ILE A 157 0.79 17.32 -2.17
N SER A 158 1.62 18.24 -1.69
CA SER A 158 3.06 18.01 -1.47
C SER A 158 3.35 16.98 -0.39
N ALA A 159 2.60 16.98 0.73
CA ALA A 159 2.77 16.00 1.81
C ALA A 159 2.53 14.56 1.31
N TYR A 160 1.44 14.37 0.57
CA TYR A 160 1.11 13.07 -0.01
C TYR A 160 2.19 12.61 -1.01
N ALA A 161 2.52 13.47 -1.98
CA ALA A 161 3.52 13.13 -3.00
C ALA A 161 4.87 12.77 -2.38
N ALA A 162 5.36 13.59 -1.43
CA ALA A 162 6.60 13.33 -0.70
C ALA A 162 6.54 11.99 0.06
N SER A 163 5.43 11.73 0.79
CA SER A 163 5.26 10.48 1.55
C SER A 163 5.24 9.26 0.63
N LYS A 164 4.58 9.34 -0.54
CA LYS A 164 4.49 8.20 -1.46
C LYS A 164 5.80 7.92 -2.20
N ALA A 165 6.59 8.94 -2.52
CA ALA A 165 7.95 8.75 -3.02
C ALA A 165 8.86 8.13 -1.96
N ALA A 166 8.79 8.62 -0.71
CA ALA A 166 9.56 8.09 0.40
C ALA A 166 9.22 6.62 0.70
N ILE A 167 7.94 6.22 0.64
CA ILE A 167 7.51 4.83 0.85
C ILE A 167 8.08 3.90 -0.21
N VAL A 168 8.11 4.30 -1.49
CA VAL A 168 8.71 3.47 -2.54
C VAL A 168 10.20 3.30 -2.30
N ARG A 169 10.93 4.38 -2.00
CA ARG A 169 12.37 4.28 -1.70
C ARG A 169 12.64 3.47 -0.43
N PHE A 170 11.82 3.61 0.59
CA PHE A 170 11.90 2.80 1.80
C PHE A 170 11.67 1.31 1.49
N ALA A 171 10.67 0.98 0.67
CA ALA A 171 10.40 -0.39 0.27
C ALA A 171 11.57 -1.03 -0.50
N GLU A 172 12.17 -0.30 -1.44
CA GLU A 172 13.35 -0.76 -2.17
C GLU A 172 14.55 -1.00 -1.23
N THR A 173 14.78 -0.07 -0.29
CA THR A 173 15.87 -0.21 0.70
C THR A 173 15.64 -1.42 1.59
N LEU A 174 14.43 -1.56 2.14
CA LEU A 174 14.09 -2.68 3.01
C LEU A 174 14.12 -4.03 2.26
N ALA A 175 13.78 -4.05 0.98
CA ALA A 175 13.89 -5.23 0.14
C ALA A 175 15.33 -5.76 0.06
N GLU A 176 16.30 -4.85 -0.09
CA GLU A 176 17.73 -5.22 -0.09
C GLU A 176 18.20 -5.70 1.30
N GLU A 177 17.78 -5.02 2.38
CA GLU A 177 18.14 -5.38 3.75
C GLU A 177 17.55 -6.74 4.20
N ALA A 178 16.46 -7.17 3.59
CA ALA A 178 15.69 -8.36 3.99
C ALA A 178 15.78 -9.52 2.98
N ARG A 179 16.55 -9.37 1.91
CA ARG A 179 16.66 -10.34 0.80
C ARG A 179 17.10 -11.73 1.29
N ASP A 180 18.13 -11.78 2.12
CA ASP A 180 18.70 -13.04 2.63
C ASP A 180 17.76 -13.75 3.60
N ASP A 181 16.75 -13.05 4.11
CA ASP A 181 15.72 -13.60 5.00
C ASP A 181 14.46 -14.09 4.26
N HIS A 182 14.46 -14.06 2.92
CA HIS A 182 13.30 -14.40 2.07
C HIS A 182 12.06 -13.54 2.39
N ILE A 183 12.27 -12.25 2.62
CA ILE A 183 11.21 -11.28 2.85
C ILE A 183 11.10 -10.38 1.61
N ASP A 184 9.98 -10.47 0.92
CA ASP A 184 9.72 -9.66 -0.26
C ASP A 184 8.97 -8.38 0.11
N VAL A 185 9.47 -7.25 -0.37
CA VAL A 185 8.90 -5.91 -0.10
C VAL A 185 8.63 -5.21 -1.42
N ASN A 186 7.35 -4.97 -1.73
CA ASN A 186 6.95 -4.35 -2.98
C ASN A 186 5.95 -3.21 -2.75
N SER A 187 5.88 -2.29 -3.70
CA SER A 187 4.94 -1.18 -3.68
C SER A 187 3.91 -1.31 -4.79
N ILE A 188 2.64 -1.01 -4.50
CA ILE A 188 1.54 -0.98 -5.48
C ILE A 188 1.14 0.47 -5.77
N ALA A 189 1.12 0.85 -7.03
CA ALA A 189 0.40 2.00 -7.53
C ALA A 189 -0.98 1.53 -8.05
N PRO A 190 -2.08 1.74 -7.29
CA PRO A 190 -3.36 1.10 -7.58
C PRO A 190 -4.12 1.72 -8.75
N GLY A 191 -3.64 2.85 -9.28
CA GLY A 191 -4.34 3.65 -10.28
C GLY A 191 -5.28 4.70 -9.67
N PRO A 192 -6.01 5.44 -10.50
CA PRO A 192 -6.92 6.50 -10.08
C PRO A 192 -8.23 5.91 -9.54
N LEU A 193 -8.33 5.71 -8.23
CA LEU A 193 -9.48 5.10 -7.56
C LEU A 193 -10.54 6.11 -7.15
N ASN A 194 -11.82 5.74 -7.31
CA ASN A 194 -12.95 6.50 -6.77
C ASN A 194 -13.14 6.14 -5.29
N THR A 195 -12.35 6.76 -4.42
CA THR A 195 -12.38 6.57 -2.97
C THR A 195 -12.63 7.92 -2.26
N ARG A 196 -12.74 7.88 -0.93
CA ARG A 196 -12.83 9.08 -0.08
C ARG A 196 -11.79 10.15 -0.44
N LEU A 197 -10.58 9.74 -0.82
CA LEU A 197 -9.52 10.70 -1.21
C LEU A 197 -9.91 11.52 -2.44
N LEU A 198 -10.60 10.95 -3.42
CA LEU A 198 -11.13 11.70 -4.56
C LEU A 198 -12.22 12.67 -4.13
N ASP A 199 -13.08 12.26 -3.20
CA ASP A 199 -14.13 13.12 -2.67
C ASP A 199 -13.55 14.34 -1.93
N GLU A 200 -12.43 14.16 -1.20
CA GLU A 200 -11.70 15.26 -0.55
C GLU A 200 -11.17 16.29 -1.57
N VAL A 201 -10.64 15.83 -2.72
CA VAL A 201 -10.19 16.71 -3.80
C VAL A 201 -11.34 17.51 -4.39
N LEU A 202 -12.47 16.85 -4.65
CA LEU A 202 -13.66 17.53 -5.21
C LEU A 202 -14.25 18.52 -4.22
N ALA A 203 -14.29 18.19 -2.95
CA ALA A 203 -14.77 19.08 -1.89
C ALA A 203 -13.86 20.31 -1.68
N ALA A 204 -12.54 20.16 -1.90
CA ALA A 204 -11.60 21.27 -1.77
C ALA A 204 -11.71 22.32 -2.87
N GLY A 205 -12.23 21.97 -4.04
CA GLY A 205 -12.45 22.85 -5.17
C GLY A 205 -11.17 23.21 -5.96
N PRO A 206 -11.36 23.79 -7.16
CA PRO A 206 -10.26 24.05 -8.10
C PRO A 206 -9.26 25.10 -7.59
N GLU A 207 -9.69 26.05 -6.76
CA GLU A 207 -8.80 27.08 -6.20
C GLU A 207 -7.70 26.46 -5.32
N ARG A 208 -8.04 25.44 -4.52
CA ARG A 208 -7.11 24.75 -3.65
C ARG A 208 -6.26 23.73 -4.38
N VAL A 209 -6.87 22.84 -5.17
CA VAL A 209 -6.16 21.72 -5.81
C VAL A 209 -5.61 22.06 -7.19
N GLY A 210 -5.98 23.18 -7.77
CA GLY A 210 -5.63 23.60 -9.13
C GLY A 210 -6.62 23.07 -10.18
N GLU A 211 -6.98 23.91 -11.15
CA GLU A 211 -8.00 23.67 -12.18
C GLU A 211 -7.79 22.34 -12.91
N SER A 212 -6.56 22.09 -13.38
CA SER A 212 -6.23 20.88 -14.15
C SER A 212 -6.43 19.60 -13.35
N PHE A 213 -6.07 19.59 -12.06
CA PHE A 213 -6.26 18.41 -11.23
C PHE A 213 -7.73 18.21 -10.85
N TYR A 214 -8.43 19.30 -10.52
CA TYR A 214 -9.86 19.30 -10.24
C TYR A 214 -10.68 18.76 -11.42
N THR A 215 -10.42 19.26 -12.62
CA THR A 215 -11.13 18.83 -13.85
C THR A 215 -10.92 17.33 -14.11
N ARG A 216 -9.69 16.83 -13.93
CA ARG A 216 -9.41 15.39 -14.04
C ARG A 216 -10.14 14.56 -12.98
N ALA A 217 -10.16 15.05 -11.73
CA ALA A 217 -10.85 14.39 -10.62
C ALA A 217 -12.37 14.34 -10.85
N ALA A 218 -12.97 15.44 -11.34
CA ALA A 218 -14.39 15.50 -11.68
C ALA A 218 -14.74 14.54 -12.83
N LYS A 219 -13.93 14.53 -13.89
CA LYS A 219 -14.07 13.57 -14.99
C LYS A 219 -13.97 12.13 -14.51
N GLN A 220 -12.95 11.80 -13.69
CA GLN A 220 -12.79 10.48 -13.11
C GLN A 220 -14.01 10.06 -12.26
N LYS A 221 -14.60 11.00 -11.50
CA LYS A 221 -15.81 10.72 -10.71
C LYS A 221 -17.01 10.34 -11.58
N GLN A 222 -17.15 10.99 -12.73
CA GLN A 222 -18.25 10.79 -13.69
C GLN A 222 -18.08 9.51 -14.54
N GLU A 223 -16.88 9.28 -15.05
CA GLU A 223 -16.58 8.18 -15.98
C GLU A 223 -16.24 6.85 -15.25
N GLY A 224 -16.05 6.89 -13.95
CA GLY A 224 -15.52 5.79 -13.16
C GLY A 224 -13.99 5.89 -13.03
N GLY A 225 -13.47 5.42 -11.90
CA GLY A 225 -12.04 5.26 -11.68
C GLY A 225 -11.55 3.87 -12.12
N ALA A 226 -10.29 3.59 -11.85
CA ALA A 226 -9.78 2.24 -12.00
C ALA A 226 -10.55 1.27 -11.08
N PRO A 227 -10.84 0.05 -11.54
CA PRO A 227 -11.47 -0.97 -10.70
C PRO A 227 -10.59 -1.28 -9.47
N VAL A 228 -11.15 -1.15 -8.29
CA VAL A 228 -10.43 -1.39 -7.03
C VAL A 228 -9.94 -2.84 -6.93
N GLU A 229 -10.64 -3.76 -7.60
CA GLU A 229 -10.34 -5.18 -7.69
C GLU A 229 -9.00 -5.45 -8.36
N ARG A 230 -8.55 -4.60 -9.29
CA ARG A 230 -7.22 -4.74 -9.93
C ARG A 230 -6.10 -4.52 -8.90
N GLY A 231 -6.23 -3.49 -8.06
CA GLY A 231 -5.29 -3.25 -6.96
C GLY A 231 -5.29 -4.38 -5.93
N ALA A 232 -6.47 -4.90 -5.61
CA ALA A 232 -6.63 -6.03 -4.70
C ALA A 232 -6.05 -7.33 -5.29
N ALA A 233 -6.24 -7.59 -6.59
CA ALA A 233 -5.68 -8.76 -7.27
C ALA A 233 -4.14 -8.72 -7.31
N LEU A 234 -3.53 -7.55 -7.61
CA LEU A 234 -2.08 -7.39 -7.51
C LEU A 234 -1.58 -7.61 -6.08
N ALA A 235 -2.33 -7.15 -5.06
CA ALA A 235 -1.98 -7.41 -3.66
C ALA A 235 -2.01 -8.92 -3.34
N VAL A 236 -3.00 -9.68 -3.84
CA VAL A 236 -3.06 -11.15 -3.71
C VAL A 236 -1.85 -11.80 -4.39
N PHE A 237 -1.51 -11.38 -5.61
CA PHE A 237 -0.34 -11.91 -6.32
C PHE A 237 0.94 -11.68 -5.50
N LEU A 238 1.19 -10.45 -5.03
CA LEU A 238 2.38 -10.10 -4.26
C LEU A 238 2.44 -10.76 -2.88
N ALA A 239 1.32 -11.21 -2.34
CA ALA A 239 1.24 -11.97 -1.10
C ALA A 239 1.35 -13.49 -1.29
N SER A 240 1.26 -13.98 -2.51
CA SER A 240 1.26 -15.41 -2.84
C SER A 240 2.66 -15.95 -3.14
N ALA A 241 2.80 -17.27 -3.18
CA ALA A 241 4.03 -17.92 -3.58
C ALA A 241 4.40 -17.67 -5.06
N ALA A 242 3.45 -17.26 -5.91
CA ALA A 242 3.72 -16.92 -7.30
C ALA A 242 4.67 -15.73 -7.48
N SER A 243 4.81 -14.91 -6.44
CA SER A 243 5.72 -13.74 -6.42
C SER A 243 6.95 -13.95 -5.53
N ASP A 244 7.24 -15.17 -5.08
CA ASP A 244 8.40 -15.40 -4.21
C ASP A 244 9.68 -14.94 -4.89
N GLY A 245 10.44 -14.07 -4.20
CA GLY A 245 11.67 -13.44 -4.66
C GLY A 245 11.47 -12.18 -5.52
N ILE A 246 10.26 -11.87 -6.00
CA ILE A 246 9.97 -10.57 -6.62
C ILE A 246 9.93 -9.54 -5.49
N THR A 247 10.96 -8.70 -5.41
CA THR A 247 11.16 -7.75 -4.31
C THR A 247 11.76 -6.44 -4.78
N GLY A 248 11.53 -5.33 -4.06
CA GLY A 248 12.04 -4.00 -4.37
C GLY A 248 11.38 -3.35 -5.59
N LYS A 249 10.15 -3.73 -5.94
CA LYS A 249 9.47 -3.22 -7.14
C LYS A 249 8.31 -2.29 -6.80
N VAL A 250 8.09 -1.29 -7.66
CA VAL A 250 6.89 -0.46 -7.67
C VAL A 250 6.07 -0.82 -8.91
N LEU A 251 4.92 -1.46 -8.70
CA LEU A 251 4.09 -2.01 -9.76
C LEU A 251 2.76 -1.29 -9.85
N SER A 252 2.35 -0.97 -11.08
CA SER A 252 1.02 -0.45 -11.34
C SER A 252 0.02 -1.59 -11.51
N ALA A 253 -1.08 -1.54 -10.77
CA ALA A 253 -2.15 -2.52 -10.92
C ALA A 253 -2.85 -2.45 -12.29
N ILE A 254 -2.77 -1.30 -12.97
CA ILE A 254 -3.54 -1.01 -14.18
C ILE A 254 -2.70 -1.09 -15.45
N TRP A 255 -1.42 -0.63 -15.37
CA TRP A 255 -0.61 -0.44 -16.58
C TRP A 255 0.50 -1.46 -16.75
N ASP A 256 0.85 -2.21 -15.69
CA ASP A 256 1.92 -3.20 -15.77
C ASP A 256 1.35 -4.62 -15.96
N PRO A 257 2.01 -5.48 -16.76
CA PRO A 257 1.61 -6.86 -16.97
C PRO A 257 2.09 -7.76 -15.82
N TRP A 258 1.73 -7.40 -14.59
CA TRP A 258 2.27 -8.04 -13.38
C TRP A 258 1.94 -9.54 -13.28
N GLU A 259 0.90 -10.01 -13.94
CA GLU A 259 0.55 -11.43 -14.02
C GLU A 259 1.65 -12.27 -14.70
N THR A 260 2.44 -11.66 -15.58
CA THR A 260 3.50 -12.33 -16.34
C THR A 260 4.90 -12.18 -15.73
N LEU A 261 5.07 -11.41 -14.66
CA LEU A 261 6.37 -11.15 -14.03
C LEU A 261 7.18 -12.42 -13.70
N PRO A 262 6.59 -13.53 -13.26
CA PRO A 262 7.35 -14.75 -13.02
C PRO A 262 8.09 -15.30 -14.26
N SER A 263 7.60 -15.01 -15.46
CA SER A 263 8.28 -15.39 -16.72
C SER A 263 9.42 -14.45 -17.13
N HIS A 264 9.56 -13.30 -16.46
CA HIS A 264 10.58 -12.27 -16.71
C HIS A 264 11.59 -12.14 -15.56
N TRP A 265 11.83 -13.23 -14.86
CA TRP A 265 12.68 -13.26 -13.65
C TRP A 265 14.05 -12.60 -13.85
N ASN A 266 14.72 -12.88 -14.96
CA ASN A 266 16.05 -12.33 -15.23
C ASN A 266 16.03 -10.81 -15.38
N ASP A 267 14.96 -10.26 -15.96
CA ASP A 267 14.81 -8.82 -16.18
C ASP A 267 14.52 -8.09 -14.87
N LEU A 268 13.83 -8.77 -13.93
CA LEU A 268 13.49 -8.21 -12.62
C LEU A 268 14.72 -8.05 -11.70
N ASN A 269 15.84 -8.69 -11.99
CA ASN A 269 17.10 -8.45 -11.29
C ASN A 269 17.77 -7.12 -11.66
N SER A 270 17.23 -6.41 -12.66
CA SER A 270 17.67 -5.09 -13.07
C SER A 270 16.90 -3.98 -12.33
N ASP A 271 17.09 -2.72 -12.74
CA ASP A 271 16.42 -1.54 -12.19
C ASP A 271 15.01 -1.27 -12.76
N VAL A 272 14.42 -2.23 -13.49
CA VAL A 272 13.02 -2.12 -13.96
C VAL A 272 12.07 -2.06 -12.77
N TYR A 273 11.04 -1.23 -12.88
CA TYR A 273 10.07 -0.99 -11.82
C TYR A 273 10.67 -0.47 -10.49
N THR A 274 11.73 0.37 -10.59
CA THR A 274 12.35 1.02 -9.43
C THR A 274 12.38 2.54 -9.57
N LEU A 275 12.55 3.24 -8.45
CA LEU A 275 12.84 4.69 -8.47
C LEU A 275 14.32 4.90 -8.77
N ARG A 276 14.62 5.50 -9.91
CA ARG A 276 15.98 5.89 -10.28
C ARG A 276 16.04 7.27 -10.94
N ARG A 277 17.23 7.83 -10.96
CA ARG A 277 17.47 9.05 -11.70
C ARG A 277 17.49 8.76 -13.20
N VAL A 278 16.64 9.45 -13.95
CA VAL A 278 16.70 9.45 -15.41
C VAL A 278 17.85 10.36 -15.86
N VAL A 279 18.72 9.84 -16.69
CA VAL A 279 19.87 10.59 -17.24
C VAL A 279 19.71 10.80 -18.75
N PRO A 280 20.47 11.73 -19.38
CA PRO A 280 20.33 12.02 -20.80
C PRO A 280 20.39 10.79 -21.70
N LYS A 281 21.29 9.85 -21.41
CA LYS A 281 21.42 8.57 -22.14
C LYS A 281 20.15 7.76 -22.16
N ASP A 282 19.37 7.74 -21.07
CA ASP A 282 18.09 7.01 -20.99
C ASP A 282 17.04 7.55 -21.97
N ARG A 283 17.25 8.76 -22.46
CA ARG A 283 16.42 9.45 -23.45
C ARG A 283 17.08 9.57 -24.83
N GLY A 284 18.21 8.90 -25.04
CA GLY A 284 18.95 8.93 -26.31
C GLY A 284 19.68 10.24 -26.58
N PHE A 285 19.88 11.09 -25.55
CA PHE A 285 20.65 12.33 -25.70
C PHE A 285 22.17 12.05 -25.61
N PRO A 286 23.00 12.68 -26.47
CA PRO A 286 24.44 12.38 -26.54
C PRO A 286 25.30 13.15 -25.50
N TRP A 287 24.70 13.77 -24.50
CA TRP A 287 25.40 14.59 -23.50
C TRP A 287 25.12 14.08 -22.07
N GLY A 288 26.01 14.42 -21.14
CA GLY A 288 25.84 14.11 -19.71
C GLY A 288 26.50 12.82 -19.22
N ASP A 289 27.14 12.05 -20.08
CA ASP A 289 28.01 10.93 -19.70
C ASP A 289 29.42 11.47 -19.37
N ARG A 290 29.92 11.18 -18.17
CA ARG A 290 31.31 11.31 -17.78
C ARG A 290 31.86 9.96 -17.41
#